data_b178600b26d996b947e5a74c7d0d878d
#
_entry.id   b178600b26d996b947e5a74c7d0d878d
#
_cell.length_a   1.000
_cell.length_b   1.000
_cell.length_c   1.000
_cell.angle_alpha   90.00
_cell.angle_beta   90.00
_cell.angle_gamma   90.00
#
_symmetry.space_group_name_H-M   'P 1'
#
loop_
_entity.id
_entity.type
_entity.pdbx_description
1 polymer ?
#
loop_
_entity_poly.entity_id
_entity_poly.type
_entity_poly.pdbx_seq_one_letter_code
_entity_poly.pdbx_strand_id
1 'polypeptide(L)'
;MVKRVMLCMAVALMGMTANAQTNSNHLMFGVGALYEKGLEATIAYEHGSKYHNAWEYFATGYLQYDDDPNAGHVTKKSFWHNYNSWHLGIAYKPCVNRGRNHHGNVRIGASGGSDLHDFVGGVHLGYEHTYALKGGWELFFQVKEDVIIGSGLRWRTGGSVGLKLPL
;
A
#
# COMPACT_ATOMS: atom_id res chain seq x y z
N MET A 1 -0.97 15.33 21.07
CA MET A 1 0.11 14.81 20.23
C MET A 1 -0.37 14.50 18.81
N VAL A 2 -1.44 13.78 18.59
CA VAL A 2 -1.97 13.35 17.28
C VAL A 2 -2.21 14.52 16.30
N LYS A 3 -2.81 15.64 16.74
CA LYS A 3 -3.06 16.82 15.87
C LYS A 3 -1.79 17.46 15.30
N ARG A 4 -0.67 17.42 16.02
CA ARG A 4 0.62 17.98 15.55
C ARG A 4 1.29 17.08 14.51
N VAL A 5 1.15 15.75 14.67
CA VAL A 5 1.66 14.77 13.70
C VAL A 5 0.85 14.84 12.39
N MET A 6 -0.47 14.95 12.45
CA MET A 6 -1.31 15.15 11.26
C MET A 6 -0.99 16.46 10.52
N LEU A 7 -0.72 17.54 11.25
CA LEU A 7 -0.33 18.82 10.65
C LEU A 7 1.04 18.73 9.96
N CYS A 8 2.01 18.06 10.55
CA CYS A 8 3.33 17.84 9.93
C CYS A 8 3.24 16.96 8.68
N MET A 9 2.40 15.92 8.67
CA MET A 9 2.14 15.11 7.48
C MET A 9 1.45 15.93 6.38
N ALA A 10 0.46 16.77 6.71
CA ALA A 10 -0.21 17.64 5.75
C ALA A 10 0.75 18.68 5.14
N VAL A 11 1.63 19.29 5.95
CA VAL A 11 2.63 20.26 5.48
C VAL A 11 3.72 19.59 4.63
N ALA A 12 4.14 18.37 4.97
CA ALA A 12 5.08 17.61 4.15
C ALA A 12 4.49 17.24 2.77
N LEU A 13 3.19 16.95 2.71
CA LEU A 13 2.47 16.70 1.46
C LEU A 13 2.30 17.97 0.60
N MET A 14 2.16 19.15 1.22
CA MET A 14 2.01 20.42 0.48
C MET A 14 3.35 21.00 -0.03
N GLY A 15 4.49 20.59 0.52
CA GLY A 15 5.82 21.10 0.13
C GLY A 15 6.39 20.49 -1.17
N MET A 16 5.72 19.55 -1.81
CA MET A 16 6.23 18.84 -2.99
C MET A 16 5.73 19.37 -4.34
N THR A 17 5.06 20.53 -4.36
CA THR A 17 4.60 21.16 -5.60
C THR A 17 5.67 22.06 -6.18
N ALA A 18 6.53 21.57 -7.03
CA ALA A 18 7.11 22.30 -8.18
C ALA A 18 8.16 21.46 -8.91
N ASN A 19 7.76 20.77 -9.95
CA ASN A 19 8.55 20.73 -11.18
C ASN A 19 7.72 20.05 -12.28
N ALA A 20 7.15 20.92 -13.12
CA ALA A 20 6.44 20.50 -14.31
C ALA A 20 7.44 20.01 -15.38
N GLN A 21 7.69 18.70 -15.39
CA GLN A 21 8.20 18.03 -16.59
C GLN A 21 7.90 16.53 -16.50
N THR A 22 6.83 16.07 -17.15
CA THR A 22 6.53 14.66 -17.52
C THR A 22 6.53 13.61 -16.39
N ASN A 23 6.64 14.01 -15.15
CA ASN A 23 6.52 13.12 -14.02
C ASN A 23 5.08 13.23 -13.50
N SER A 24 4.27 12.21 -13.74
CA SER A 24 2.95 12.14 -13.14
C SER A 24 3.09 11.75 -11.67
N ASN A 25 2.72 12.66 -10.79
CA ASN A 25 2.61 12.35 -9.37
C ASN A 25 1.18 11.93 -9.08
N HIS A 26 1.01 10.91 -8.25
CA HIS A 26 -0.32 10.41 -7.89
C HIS A 26 -0.46 10.23 -6.38
N LEU A 27 -1.65 10.52 -5.89
CA LEU A 27 -2.09 10.03 -4.59
C LEU A 27 -2.87 8.73 -4.82
N MET A 28 -2.45 7.66 -4.14
CA MET A 28 -3.01 6.33 -4.32
C MET A 28 -3.85 5.92 -3.11
N PHE A 29 -4.95 5.25 -3.38
CA PHE A 29 -5.79 4.59 -2.37
C PHE A 29 -6.07 3.17 -2.84
N GLY A 30 -5.79 2.21 -1.98
CA GLY A 30 -6.00 0.80 -2.28
C GLY A 30 -6.61 0.03 -1.12
N VAL A 31 -7.34 -1.01 -1.46
CA VAL A 31 -7.81 -2.02 -0.52
C VAL A 31 -7.42 -3.39 -1.04
N GLY A 32 -7.08 -4.29 -0.15
CA GLY A 32 -6.61 -5.62 -0.52
C GLY A 32 -7.15 -6.71 0.39
N ALA A 33 -7.14 -7.92 -0.17
CA ALA A 33 -7.43 -9.14 0.56
C ALA A 33 -6.25 -10.11 0.43
N LEU A 34 -5.88 -10.71 1.53
CA LEU A 34 -4.75 -11.61 1.63
C LEU A 34 -5.21 -13.01 2.01
N TYR A 35 -4.47 -14.01 1.55
CA TYR A 35 -4.81 -15.43 1.69
C TYR A 35 -4.98 -15.85 3.16
N GLU A 36 -4.23 -15.27 4.08
CA GLU A 36 -4.26 -15.57 5.52
C GLU A 36 -5.48 -14.96 6.26
N LYS A 37 -6.62 -14.80 5.62
CA LYS A 37 -7.77 -14.07 6.15
C LYS A 37 -7.40 -12.63 6.54
N GLY A 38 -6.55 -11.99 5.75
CA GLY A 38 -6.10 -10.61 5.96
C GLY A 38 -6.84 -9.63 5.07
N LEU A 39 -7.12 -8.47 5.62
CA LEU A 39 -7.55 -7.29 4.88
C LEU A 39 -6.52 -6.19 5.04
N GLU A 40 -6.35 -5.38 4.01
CA GLU A 40 -5.50 -4.21 4.10
C GLU A 40 -6.12 -2.98 3.45
N ALA A 41 -5.70 -1.83 3.94
CA ALA A 41 -5.95 -0.55 3.31
C ALA A 41 -4.63 0.20 3.18
N THR A 42 -4.37 0.75 2.00
CA THR A 42 -3.13 1.46 1.70
C THR A 42 -3.45 2.86 1.19
N ILE A 43 -2.71 3.83 1.69
CA ILE A 43 -2.60 5.16 1.10
C ILE A 43 -1.14 5.36 0.72
N ALA A 44 -0.90 5.90 -0.48
CA ALA A 44 0.46 6.12 -0.94
C ALA A 44 0.58 7.39 -1.80
N TYR A 45 1.78 7.96 -1.79
CA TYR A 45 2.21 8.96 -2.74
C TYR A 45 3.15 8.31 -3.74
N GLU A 46 2.81 8.37 -5.01
CA GLU A 46 3.63 7.87 -6.11
C GLU A 46 4.28 9.04 -6.84
N HIS A 47 5.59 9.03 -6.91
CA HIS A 47 6.38 9.95 -7.71
C HIS A 47 6.81 9.26 -9.00
N GLY A 48 6.13 9.59 -10.09
CA GLY A 48 6.43 9.05 -11.41
C GLY A 48 7.76 9.59 -11.95
N SER A 49 8.50 8.73 -12.63
CA SER A 49 9.74 9.03 -13.30
C SER A 49 9.63 8.69 -14.78
N LYS A 50 10.73 8.88 -15.54
CA LYS A 50 10.76 8.53 -16.97
C LYS A 50 10.35 7.07 -17.19
N TYR A 51 9.63 6.83 -18.27
CA TYR A 51 9.26 5.50 -18.75
C TYR A 51 8.30 4.74 -17.81
N HIS A 52 7.42 5.42 -17.09
CA HIS A 52 6.49 4.85 -16.09
C HIS A 52 7.19 4.11 -14.93
N ASN A 53 8.46 4.37 -14.70
CA ASN A 53 9.08 3.99 -13.43
C ASN A 53 8.58 4.93 -12.35
N ALA A 54 8.47 4.45 -11.11
CA ALA A 54 7.99 5.27 -10.01
C ALA A 54 8.68 4.94 -8.69
N TRP A 55 8.67 5.91 -7.79
CA TRP A 55 8.92 5.72 -6.37
C TRP A 55 7.60 5.88 -5.62
N GLU A 56 7.30 4.96 -4.75
CA GLU A 56 6.10 4.94 -3.94
C GLU A 56 6.47 5.08 -2.47
N TYR A 57 5.82 6.02 -1.78
CA TYR A 57 5.87 6.19 -0.33
C TYR A 57 4.51 5.82 0.21
N PHE A 58 4.41 4.79 1.03
CA PHE A 58 3.13 4.22 1.41
C PHE A 58 2.95 4.09 2.91
N ALA A 59 1.69 4.16 3.32
CA ALA A 59 1.20 3.77 4.63
C ALA A 59 0.14 2.69 4.45
N THR A 60 0.32 1.56 5.10
CA THR A 60 -0.61 0.43 5.02
C THR A 60 -1.08 0.03 6.41
N GLY A 61 -2.39 -0.10 6.59
CA GLY A 61 -3.02 -0.76 7.72
C GLY A 61 -3.42 -2.17 7.33
N TYR A 62 -3.06 -3.14 8.16
CA TYR A 62 -3.38 -4.55 7.99
C TYR A 62 -4.19 -5.06 9.15
N LEU A 63 -5.21 -5.84 8.86
CA LEU A 63 -6.09 -6.50 9.82
C LEU A 63 -6.22 -7.96 9.42
N GLN A 64 -5.88 -8.86 10.33
CA GLN A 64 -6.19 -10.29 10.21
C GLN A 64 -7.41 -10.61 11.04
N TYR A 65 -8.39 -11.28 10.43
CA TYR A 65 -9.60 -11.76 11.12
C TYR A 65 -9.58 -13.30 11.19
N ASP A 66 -10.32 -13.85 12.14
CA ASP A 66 -10.47 -15.29 12.29
C ASP A 66 -11.87 -15.63 12.78
N ASP A 67 -12.25 -16.90 12.68
CA ASP A 67 -13.50 -17.37 13.24
C ASP A 67 -13.44 -17.34 14.78
N ASP A 68 -14.53 -16.98 15.40
CA ASP A 68 -14.67 -17.06 16.87
C ASP A 68 -14.73 -18.53 17.25
N PRO A 69 -13.84 -19.03 18.12
CA PRO A 69 -13.82 -20.43 18.53
C PRO A 69 -15.14 -20.92 19.14
N ASN A 70 -15.91 -20.01 19.74
CA ASN A 70 -17.18 -20.34 20.41
C ASN A 70 -18.38 -20.27 19.45
N ALA A 71 -18.28 -19.46 18.38
CA ALA A 71 -19.39 -19.24 17.44
C ALA A 71 -19.25 -20.01 16.14
N GLY A 72 -18.05 -20.48 15.77
CA GLY A 72 -17.77 -21.14 14.51
C GLY A 72 -17.90 -20.26 13.27
N HIS A 73 -17.96 -18.95 13.46
CA HIS A 73 -18.00 -17.95 12.39
C HIS A 73 -17.33 -16.63 12.87
N VAL A 74 -17.05 -15.73 11.94
CA VAL A 74 -16.46 -14.41 12.25
C VAL A 74 -17.48 -13.57 13.03
N THR A 75 -17.14 -13.20 14.26
CA THR A 75 -17.92 -12.26 15.09
C THR A 75 -17.28 -10.87 15.00
N LYS A 76 -18.02 -9.83 15.45
CA LYS A 76 -17.47 -8.48 15.54
C LYS A 76 -16.22 -8.43 16.42
N LYS A 77 -16.16 -9.24 17.46
CA LYS A 77 -15.02 -9.31 18.37
C LYS A 77 -13.81 -9.97 17.69
N SER A 78 -13.98 -11.13 17.05
CA SER A 78 -12.90 -11.82 16.36
C SER A 78 -12.40 -11.06 15.11
N PHE A 79 -13.26 -10.25 14.47
CA PHE A 79 -12.86 -9.41 13.36
C PHE A 79 -11.90 -8.29 13.78
N TRP A 80 -12.19 -7.56 14.86
CA TRP A 80 -11.43 -6.38 15.25
C TRP A 80 -10.28 -6.63 16.23
N HIS A 81 -10.30 -7.74 16.97
CA HIS A 81 -9.38 -8.00 18.07
C HIS A 81 -8.40 -9.15 17.80
N ASN A 82 -8.26 -9.57 16.56
CA ASN A 82 -7.25 -10.53 16.20
C ASN A 82 -5.87 -9.84 16.05
N TYR A 83 -5.26 -9.88 14.92
CA TYR A 83 -3.95 -9.27 14.69
C TYR A 83 -4.07 -8.04 13.79
N ASN A 84 -3.55 -6.92 14.26
CA ASN A 84 -3.52 -5.67 13.53
C ASN A 84 -2.08 -5.14 13.44
N SER A 85 -1.73 -4.55 12.32
CA SER A 85 -0.45 -3.86 12.18
C SER A 85 -0.56 -2.67 11.23
N TRP A 86 0.34 -1.73 11.38
CA TRP A 86 0.51 -0.63 10.45
C TRP A 86 1.97 -0.54 10.00
N HIS A 87 2.19 -0.13 8.78
CA HIS A 87 3.51 -0.04 8.16
C HIS A 87 3.63 1.27 7.40
N LEU A 88 4.80 1.89 7.49
CA LEU A 88 5.22 2.97 6.61
C LEU A 88 6.40 2.47 5.78
N GLY A 89 6.40 2.74 4.50
CA GLY A 89 7.43 2.18 3.65
C GLY A 89 7.69 2.96 2.37
N ILE A 90 8.68 2.47 1.66
CA ILE A 90 9.08 2.97 0.35
C ILE A 90 9.22 1.79 -0.60
N ALA A 91 8.80 1.97 -1.83
CA ALA A 91 8.97 0.99 -2.90
C ALA A 91 9.45 1.65 -4.19
N TYR A 92 10.29 0.94 -4.92
CA TYR A 92 10.65 1.26 -6.29
C TYR A 92 9.82 0.41 -7.25
N LYS A 93 9.31 1.02 -8.30
CA LYS A 93 8.38 0.42 -9.25
C LYS A 93 8.91 0.53 -10.69
N PRO A 94 9.88 -0.30 -11.12
CA PRO A 94 10.32 -0.35 -12.50
C PRO A 94 9.19 -0.85 -13.41
N CYS A 95 8.99 -0.13 -14.52
CA CYS A 95 8.01 -0.51 -15.52
C CYS A 95 8.55 -1.62 -16.42
N VAL A 96 7.84 -2.74 -16.47
CA VAL A 96 8.21 -3.94 -17.25
C VAL A 96 7.30 -4.17 -18.45
N ASN A 97 6.13 -3.56 -18.46
CA ASN A 97 5.20 -3.67 -19.58
C ASN A 97 4.51 -2.33 -19.86
N ARG A 98 4.32 -2.00 -21.14
CA ARG A 98 3.69 -0.75 -21.58
C ARG A 98 2.76 -0.99 -22.74
N GLY A 99 1.58 -0.38 -22.65
CA GLY A 99 0.62 -0.27 -23.72
C GLY A 99 0.15 1.17 -23.89
N ARG A 100 -0.82 1.38 -24.76
CA ARG A 100 -1.34 2.72 -25.06
C ARG A 100 -2.04 3.36 -23.83
N ASN A 101 -2.79 2.57 -23.08
CA ASN A 101 -3.62 3.04 -21.96
C ASN A 101 -3.36 2.25 -20.68
N HIS A 102 -2.27 1.50 -20.61
CA HIS A 102 -1.92 0.69 -19.44
C HIS A 102 -0.41 0.51 -19.33
N HIS A 103 0.03 0.24 -18.13
CA HIS A 103 1.43 -0.15 -17.87
C HIS A 103 1.46 -1.15 -16.70
N GLY A 104 2.53 -1.92 -16.64
CA GLY A 104 2.78 -2.88 -15.58
C GLY A 104 4.13 -2.65 -14.93
N ASN A 105 4.15 -2.62 -13.60
CA ASN A 105 5.34 -2.38 -12.80
C ASN A 105 5.60 -3.55 -11.86
N VAL A 106 6.86 -3.96 -11.75
CA VAL A 106 7.30 -4.75 -10.62
C VAL A 106 7.46 -3.82 -9.42
N ARG A 107 6.94 -4.18 -8.25
CA ARG A 107 7.05 -3.40 -7.03
C ARG A 107 8.02 -4.08 -6.08
N ILE A 108 9.07 -3.38 -5.66
CA ILE A 108 10.07 -3.86 -4.72
C ILE A 108 10.22 -2.82 -3.63
N GLY A 109 9.99 -3.18 -2.37
CA GLY A 109 9.96 -2.22 -1.29
C GLY A 109 10.35 -2.77 0.07
N ALA A 110 10.45 -1.86 1.01
CA ALA A 110 10.66 -2.17 2.42
C ALA A 110 9.84 -1.22 3.28
N SER A 111 9.48 -1.69 4.47
CA SER A 111 8.71 -0.92 5.44
C SER A 111 9.13 -1.18 6.87
N GLY A 112 8.73 -0.27 7.75
CA GLY A 112 8.78 -0.42 9.19
C GLY A 112 7.46 0.02 9.80
N GLY A 113 7.09 -0.57 10.93
CA GLY A 113 5.83 -0.27 11.59
C GLY A 113 5.70 -0.93 12.94
N SER A 114 4.48 -1.17 13.37
CA SER A 114 4.20 -1.85 14.63
C SER A 114 2.94 -2.70 14.51
N ASP A 115 2.92 -3.79 15.23
CA ASP A 115 1.73 -4.64 15.43
C ASP A 115 0.96 -4.34 16.72
N LEU A 116 1.10 -3.11 17.22
CA LEU A 116 0.56 -2.59 18.48
C LEU A 116 1.31 -3.06 19.75
N HIS A 117 2.20 -4.02 19.65
CA HIS A 117 3.02 -4.53 20.75
C HIS A 117 4.51 -4.29 20.47
N ASP A 118 4.98 -4.75 19.31
CA ASP A 118 6.37 -4.71 18.92
C ASP A 118 6.60 -3.93 17.63
N PHE A 119 7.86 -3.56 17.40
CA PHE A 119 8.28 -3.03 16.11
C PHE A 119 8.39 -4.17 15.10
N VAL A 120 7.85 -3.94 13.90
CA VAL A 120 7.91 -4.89 12.80
C VAL A 120 8.52 -4.25 11.56
N GLY A 121 9.34 -5.00 10.85
CA GLY A 121 9.87 -4.63 9.55
C GLY A 121 9.26 -5.47 8.43
N GLY A 122 9.28 -4.99 7.20
CA GLY A 122 8.74 -5.73 6.06
C GLY A 122 9.53 -5.54 4.79
N VAL A 123 9.57 -6.59 3.97
CA VAL A 123 10.03 -6.54 2.58
C VAL A 123 8.85 -6.88 1.69
N HIS A 124 8.70 -6.13 0.62
CA HIS A 124 7.55 -6.18 -0.27
C HIS A 124 8.00 -6.49 -1.69
N LEU A 125 7.39 -7.51 -2.29
CA LEU A 125 7.55 -7.83 -3.70
C LEU A 125 6.16 -7.94 -4.34
N GLY A 126 5.98 -7.38 -5.53
CA GLY A 126 4.69 -7.46 -6.20
C GLY A 126 4.75 -7.09 -7.67
N TYR A 127 3.62 -7.25 -8.31
CA TYR A 127 3.35 -6.76 -9.65
C TYR A 127 2.08 -5.92 -9.62
N GLU A 128 2.17 -4.71 -10.12
CA GLU A 128 1.06 -3.78 -10.26
C GLU A 128 0.76 -3.57 -11.74
N HIS A 129 -0.50 -3.69 -12.12
CA HIS A 129 -0.98 -3.35 -13.43
C HIS A 129 -1.93 -2.15 -13.35
N THR A 130 -1.63 -1.11 -14.09
CA THR A 130 -2.31 0.17 -14.05
C THR A 130 -2.99 0.46 -15.38
N TYR A 131 -4.23 0.93 -15.34
CA TYR A 131 -5.04 1.37 -16.47
C TYR A 131 -5.33 2.86 -16.36
N ALA A 132 -4.94 3.62 -17.39
CA ALA A 132 -5.24 5.04 -17.47
C ALA A 132 -6.73 5.26 -17.76
N LEU A 133 -7.35 6.11 -16.98
CA LEU A 133 -8.73 6.55 -17.11
C LEU A 133 -8.79 8.00 -17.65
N LYS A 134 -9.99 8.50 -17.90
CA LYS A 134 -10.17 9.91 -18.31
C LYS A 134 -9.82 10.85 -17.15
N GLY A 135 -9.26 12.01 -17.49
CA GLY A 135 -8.93 13.05 -16.49
C GLY A 135 -7.66 12.80 -15.68
N GLY A 136 -6.78 11.88 -16.16
CA GLY A 136 -5.51 11.59 -15.48
C GLY A 136 -5.62 10.63 -14.29
N TRP A 137 -6.83 10.14 -14.00
CA TRP A 137 -7.02 9.09 -13.02
C TRP A 137 -6.50 7.76 -13.54
N GLU A 138 -6.11 6.88 -12.63
CA GLU A 138 -5.68 5.53 -12.98
C GLU A 138 -6.31 4.51 -12.03
N LEU A 139 -6.69 3.36 -12.57
CA LEU A 139 -7.11 2.19 -11.83
C LEU A 139 -5.94 1.23 -11.76
N PHE A 140 -5.60 0.71 -10.58
CA PHE A 140 -4.55 -0.30 -10.45
C PHE A 140 -5.06 -1.60 -9.81
N PHE A 141 -4.42 -2.69 -10.23
CA PHE A 141 -4.53 -4.02 -9.63
C PHE A 141 -3.13 -4.47 -9.25
N GLN A 142 -2.96 -4.96 -8.06
CA GLN A 142 -1.67 -5.42 -7.54
C GLN A 142 -1.78 -6.84 -7.01
N VAL A 143 -0.81 -7.67 -7.36
CA VAL A 143 -0.55 -8.96 -6.68
C VAL A 143 0.76 -8.81 -5.94
N LYS A 144 0.81 -9.24 -4.69
CA LYS A 144 1.97 -9.02 -3.83
C LYS A 144 2.25 -10.18 -2.90
N GLU A 145 3.50 -10.23 -2.52
CA GLU A 145 4.06 -11.08 -1.47
C GLU A 145 4.81 -10.19 -0.49
N ASP A 146 4.38 -10.17 0.75
CA ASP A 146 5.01 -9.40 1.81
C ASP A 146 5.60 -10.34 2.85
N VAL A 147 6.84 -10.12 3.24
CA VAL A 147 7.52 -10.85 4.32
C VAL A 147 7.70 -9.89 5.49
N ILE A 148 6.99 -10.13 6.57
CA ILE A 148 7.03 -9.31 7.79
C ILE A 148 7.88 -10.01 8.85
N ILE A 149 8.83 -9.26 9.39
CA ILE A 149 9.80 -9.68 10.39
C ILE A 149 9.54 -8.86 11.66
N GLY A 150 9.50 -9.51 12.81
CA GLY A 150 9.25 -8.85 14.09
C GLY A 150 8.85 -9.86 15.14
N SER A 151 7.60 -9.90 15.56
CA SER A 151 7.03 -10.89 16.51
C SER A 151 6.91 -12.32 15.95
N GLY A 152 7.65 -12.65 14.90
CA GLY A 152 7.66 -13.89 14.13
C GLY A 152 7.73 -13.57 12.64
N LEU A 153 8.15 -14.57 11.85
CA LEU A 153 8.15 -14.45 10.39
C LEU A 153 6.73 -14.67 9.87
N ARG A 154 6.18 -13.69 9.19
CA ARG A 154 4.85 -13.76 8.60
C ARG A 154 4.88 -13.49 7.12
N TRP A 155 4.38 -14.43 6.35
CA TRP A 155 4.17 -14.30 4.92
C TRP A 155 2.76 -13.81 4.66
N ARG A 156 2.61 -12.83 3.78
CA ARG A 156 1.33 -12.23 3.41
C ARG A 156 1.22 -12.19 1.90
N THR A 157 0.49 -13.14 1.36
CA THR A 157 0.24 -13.26 -0.09
C THR A 157 -1.15 -12.76 -0.41
N GLY A 158 -1.29 -11.91 -1.41
CA GLY A 158 -2.62 -11.45 -1.78
C GLY A 158 -2.65 -10.47 -2.93
N GLY A 159 -3.79 -9.82 -3.06
CA GLY A 159 -4.03 -8.82 -4.09
C GLY A 159 -4.75 -7.61 -3.56
N SER A 160 -4.52 -6.49 -4.22
CA SER A 160 -5.20 -5.24 -3.94
C SER A 160 -5.68 -4.56 -5.22
N VAL A 161 -6.65 -3.70 -5.07
CA VAL A 161 -7.21 -2.86 -6.12
C VAL A 161 -7.35 -1.45 -5.57
N GLY A 162 -7.17 -0.46 -6.42
CA GLY A 162 -7.32 0.92 -6.00
C GLY A 162 -7.27 1.93 -7.13
N LEU A 163 -7.29 3.19 -6.74
CA LEU A 163 -7.28 4.33 -7.63
C LEU A 163 -6.06 5.20 -7.36
N LYS A 164 -5.53 5.78 -8.43
CA LYS A 164 -4.50 6.82 -8.40
C LYS A 164 -5.13 8.12 -8.89
N LEU A 165 -4.98 9.16 -8.09
CA LEU A 165 -5.44 10.51 -8.39
C LEU A 165 -4.24 11.35 -8.81
N PRO A 166 -4.32 12.05 -9.95
CA PRO A 166 -3.25 12.95 -10.39
C PRO A 166 -3.12 14.15 -9.44
N LEU A 167 -1.88 14.56 -9.18
CA LEU A 167 -1.52 15.71 -8.35
C LEU A 167 -0.91 16.84 -9.19
#